data_660f5f2a51e62bf68d4151953fbbe9cd
#
_entry.id   660f5f2a51e62bf68d4151953fbbe9cd
#
_cell.length_a   1.000
_cell.length_b   1.000
_cell.length_c   1.000
_cell.angle_alpha   90.00
_cell.angle_beta   90.00
_cell.angle_gamma   90.00
#
_symmetry.space_group_name_H-M   'P 1'
#
loop_
_entity.id
_entity.type
_entity.pdbx_description
1 polymer ?
#
loop_
_entity_poly.entity_id
_entity_poly.type
_entity_poly.pdbx_seq_one_letter_code
_entity_poly.pdbx_strand_id
1 'polypeptide(L)'
;EQLICVTQLDRIKIQFAARGVQRIQHDGHDAFRVRLPDVILRLQRREYFRLTAPSAHSLTCLIPVTIDGESREVSVEANVLDISGGGLAITVPSDGLVVAPDMEFPNCRLMLPETGAIVTSLRVRNLFRVTNRDGSVTLRAGCEFTQLSGNMAATIQRYILKIERERNARERTR
;
A
#
# COMPACT_ATOMS: atom_id res chain seq x y z
N GLU A 1 -33.16 -11.60 5.40
CA GLU A 1 -32.03 -10.65 5.19
C GLU A 1 -30.71 -11.42 5.22
N GLN A 2 -29.76 -10.99 4.39
CA GLN A 2 -28.42 -11.53 4.31
C GLN A 2 -27.43 -10.36 4.52
N LEU A 3 -26.46 -10.54 5.40
CA LEU A 3 -25.39 -9.58 5.65
C LEU A 3 -24.08 -10.12 5.08
N ILE A 4 -23.30 -9.24 4.45
CA ILE A 4 -21.93 -9.58 4.06
C ILE A 4 -21.01 -9.13 5.18
N CYS A 5 -20.41 -10.11 5.83
CA CYS A 5 -19.42 -9.89 6.89
C CYS A 5 -18.02 -9.89 6.28
N VAL A 6 -17.20 -8.88 6.65
CA VAL A 6 -15.81 -8.76 6.22
C VAL A 6 -14.95 -8.57 7.45
N THR A 7 -13.91 -9.39 7.57
CA THR A 7 -12.92 -9.29 8.64
C THR A 7 -11.52 -9.58 8.12
N GLN A 8 -10.52 -9.52 8.98
CA GLN A 8 -9.15 -9.91 8.69
C GLN A 8 -8.66 -10.91 9.74
N LEU A 9 -8.02 -11.97 9.26
CA LEU A 9 -7.26 -12.91 10.08
C LEU A 9 -5.84 -13.00 9.48
N ASP A 10 -4.82 -12.76 10.28
CA ASP A 10 -3.41 -12.75 9.86
C ASP A 10 -3.15 -11.86 8.62
N ARG A 11 -3.77 -10.67 8.59
CA ARG A 11 -3.73 -9.72 7.46
C ARG A 11 -4.37 -10.24 6.16
N ILE A 12 -5.07 -11.38 6.21
CA ILE A 12 -5.79 -11.96 5.09
C ILE A 12 -7.27 -11.57 5.21
N LYS A 13 -7.84 -11.07 4.12
CA LYS A 13 -9.27 -10.73 4.09
C LYS A 13 -10.11 -11.99 4.13
N ILE A 14 -11.01 -12.05 5.10
CA ILE A 14 -12.04 -13.08 5.22
C ILE A 14 -13.40 -12.44 4.93
N GLN A 15 -14.20 -13.05 4.09
CA GLN A 15 -15.54 -12.58 3.77
C GLN A 15 -16.51 -13.76 3.76
N PHE A 16 -17.68 -13.59 4.36
CA PHE A 16 -18.75 -14.57 4.35
C PHE A 16 -20.12 -13.92 4.40
N ALA A 17 -21.14 -14.67 4.02
CA ALA A 17 -22.52 -14.25 4.10
C ALA A 17 -23.14 -14.79 5.40
N ALA A 18 -23.63 -13.90 6.24
CA ALA A 18 -24.37 -14.23 7.46
C ALA A 18 -25.88 -14.19 7.19
N ARG A 19 -26.60 -15.24 7.63
CA ARG A 19 -28.06 -15.34 7.54
C ARG A 19 -28.67 -15.58 8.92
N GLY A 20 -29.93 -15.21 9.11
CA GLY A 20 -30.65 -15.44 10.36
C GLY A 20 -30.03 -14.67 11.54
N VAL A 21 -29.67 -13.41 11.32
CA VAL A 21 -29.07 -12.55 12.35
C VAL A 21 -30.09 -12.30 13.47
N GLN A 22 -29.71 -12.64 14.69
CA GLN A 22 -30.52 -12.43 15.89
C GLN A 22 -29.72 -11.65 16.93
N ARG A 23 -30.32 -10.62 17.52
CA ARG A 23 -29.74 -9.93 18.67
C ARG A 23 -29.95 -10.81 19.91
N ILE A 24 -28.89 -11.04 20.67
CA ILE A 24 -28.88 -11.84 21.87
C ILE A 24 -28.08 -11.15 22.98
N GLN A 25 -28.21 -11.62 24.20
CA GLN A 25 -27.27 -11.33 25.29
C GLN A 25 -26.31 -12.53 25.39
N HIS A 26 -24.99 -12.25 25.43
CA HIS A 26 -23.95 -13.23 25.61
C HIS A 26 -22.93 -12.68 26.63
N ASP A 27 -22.73 -13.40 27.72
CA ASP A 27 -21.88 -12.99 28.84
C ASP A 27 -22.15 -11.57 29.36
N GLY A 28 -23.44 -11.18 29.42
CA GLY A 28 -23.88 -9.86 29.89
C GLY A 28 -23.69 -8.71 28.87
N HIS A 29 -23.27 -9.00 27.65
CA HIS A 29 -23.08 -8.03 26.58
C HIS A 29 -24.08 -8.25 25.42
N ASP A 30 -24.48 -7.16 24.78
CA ASP A 30 -25.23 -7.24 23.52
C ASP A 30 -24.38 -7.89 22.44
N ALA A 31 -24.91 -8.94 21.80
CA ALA A 31 -24.24 -9.68 20.73
C ALA A 31 -25.19 -10.03 19.59
N PHE A 32 -24.62 -10.43 18.47
CA PHE A 32 -25.37 -10.97 17.34
C PHE A 32 -25.04 -12.44 17.14
N ARG A 33 -26.07 -13.27 17.15
CA ARG A 33 -25.98 -14.67 16.76
C ARG A 33 -26.34 -14.83 15.28
N VAL A 34 -25.48 -15.52 14.54
CA VAL A 34 -25.71 -15.84 13.13
C VAL A 34 -25.58 -17.35 12.93
N ARG A 35 -26.20 -17.85 11.89
CA ARG A 35 -25.95 -19.24 11.46
C ARG A 35 -24.52 -19.35 10.94
N LEU A 36 -23.85 -20.44 11.26
CA LEU A 36 -22.50 -20.71 10.74
C LEU A 36 -22.56 -20.69 9.19
N PRO A 37 -21.70 -19.89 8.54
CA PRO A 37 -21.72 -19.82 7.08
C PRO A 37 -21.23 -21.13 6.45
N ASP A 38 -21.90 -21.57 5.38
CA ASP A 38 -21.51 -22.77 4.64
C ASP A 38 -20.22 -22.58 3.85
N VAL A 39 -19.91 -21.32 3.47
CA VAL A 39 -18.75 -20.94 2.67
C VAL A 39 -18.10 -19.69 3.22
N ILE A 40 -16.78 -19.72 3.33
CA ILE A 40 -15.95 -18.58 3.72
C ILE A 40 -14.98 -18.29 2.58
N LEU A 41 -14.97 -17.05 2.09
CA LEU A 41 -14.02 -16.57 1.12
C LEU A 41 -12.77 -16.03 1.84
N ARG A 42 -11.63 -16.68 1.63
CA ARG A 42 -10.32 -16.25 2.10
C ARG A 42 -9.55 -15.67 0.93
N LEU A 43 -9.31 -14.35 0.95
CA LEU A 43 -8.67 -13.63 -0.15
C LEU A 43 -7.24 -13.24 0.19
N GLN A 44 -6.28 -14.07 -0.22
CA GLN A 44 -4.86 -13.74 -0.22
C GLN A 44 -4.46 -13.31 -1.64
N ARG A 45 -4.47 -11.98 -1.88
CA ARG A 45 -4.12 -11.39 -3.18
C ARG A 45 -2.68 -10.93 -3.27
N ARG A 46 -1.97 -10.88 -2.12
CA ARG A 46 -0.62 -10.30 -2.05
C ARG A 46 0.40 -11.42 -2.06
N GLU A 47 1.25 -11.42 -3.07
CA GLU A 47 2.40 -12.33 -3.17
C GLU A 47 3.56 -11.82 -2.32
N TYR A 48 3.66 -10.49 -2.15
CA TYR A 48 4.75 -9.85 -1.41
C TYR A 48 4.24 -9.22 -0.12
N PHE A 49 5.06 -9.33 0.91
CA PHE A 49 4.89 -8.54 2.13
C PHE A 49 5.03 -7.06 1.81
N ARG A 50 4.22 -6.22 2.45
CA ARG A 50 4.27 -4.76 2.32
C ARG A 50 4.74 -4.14 3.63
N LEU A 51 5.83 -3.39 3.53
CA LEU A 51 6.34 -2.56 4.60
C LEU A 51 5.69 -1.18 4.51
N THR A 52 4.95 -0.76 5.53
CA THR A 52 4.52 0.64 5.67
C THR A 52 5.76 1.49 5.91
N ALA A 53 5.92 2.56 5.14
CA ALA A 53 7.05 3.47 5.27
C ALA A 53 7.14 4.03 6.69
N PRO A 54 8.32 3.98 7.33
CA PRO A 54 8.49 4.54 8.67
C PRO A 54 8.31 6.06 8.64
N SER A 55 7.57 6.61 9.60
CA SER A 55 7.41 8.07 9.74
C SER A 55 8.70 8.81 10.06
N ALA A 56 9.70 8.10 10.62
CA ALA A 56 11.01 8.69 10.96
C ALA A 56 11.96 8.83 9.76
N HIS A 57 11.71 8.13 8.64
CA HIS A 57 12.51 8.16 7.43
C HIS A 57 11.56 8.23 6.25
N SER A 58 11.32 9.43 5.73
CA SER A 58 10.46 9.59 4.54
C SER A 58 11.11 8.91 3.33
N LEU A 59 10.48 7.83 2.88
CA LEU A 59 10.77 7.25 1.59
C LEU A 59 10.18 8.15 0.52
N THR A 60 10.97 8.56 -0.45
CA THR A 60 10.51 9.37 -1.57
C THR A 60 10.81 8.69 -2.90
N CYS A 61 9.98 8.99 -3.88
CA CYS A 61 10.16 8.57 -5.26
C CYS A 61 10.13 9.81 -6.15
N LEU A 62 11.22 10.01 -6.91
CA LEU A 62 11.31 11.05 -7.92
C LEU A 62 10.77 10.49 -9.23
N ILE A 63 9.71 11.09 -9.73
CA ILE A 63 8.98 10.68 -10.93
C ILE A 63 9.29 11.68 -12.02
N PRO A 64 9.95 11.28 -13.13
CA PRO A 64 10.18 12.14 -14.26
C PRO A 64 8.86 12.48 -14.95
N VAL A 65 8.64 13.76 -15.23
CA VAL A 65 7.49 14.24 -15.99
C VAL A 65 7.97 15.25 -17.03
N THR A 66 7.34 15.22 -18.22
CA THR A 66 7.56 16.24 -19.25
C THR A 66 6.48 17.31 -19.07
N ILE A 67 6.89 18.56 -18.96
CA ILE A 67 5.95 19.68 -18.93
C ILE A 67 5.52 19.98 -20.35
N ASP A 68 4.21 20.05 -20.59
CA ASP A 68 3.64 20.34 -21.91
C ASP A 68 4.23 21.65 -22.47
N GLY A 69 4.85 21.52 -23.66
CA GLY A 69 5.44 22.67 -24.41
C GLY A 69 6.93 22.91 -24.14
N GLU A 70 7.57 22.24 -23.20
CA GLU A 70 9.02 22.31 -23.01
C GLU A 70 9.65 20.93 -23.20
N SER A 71 10.79 20.88 -23.92
CA SER A 71 11.62 19.65 -24.00
C SER A 71 12.38 19.37 -22.70
N ARG A 72 11.86 19.88 -21.57
CA ARG A 72 12.52 19.81 -20.27
C ARG A 72 11.85 18.76 -19.39
N GLU A 73 12.60 17.77 -19.02
CA GLU A 73 12.22 16.78 -18.03
C GLU A 73 12.39 17.35 -16.62
N VAL A 74 11.33 17.32 -15.83
CA VAL A 74 11.31 17.74 -14.42
C VAL A 74 10.98 16.52 -13.56
N SER A 75 11.57 16.42 -12.39
CA SER A 75 11.23 15.35 -11.44
C SER A 75 10.26 15.86 -10.38
N VAL A 76 9.13 15.18 -10.26
CA VAL A 76 8.16 15.41 -9.18
C VAL A 76 8.45 14.43 -8.05
N GLU A 77 8.61 14.96 -6.83
CA GLU A 77 8.83 14.14 -5.64
C GLU A 77 7.49 13.67 -5.06
N ALA A 78 7.34 12.36 -4.89
CA ALA A 78 6.18 11.73 -4.26
C ALA A 78 6.59 10.98 -3.00
N ASN A 79 5.82 11.15 -1.92
CA ASN A 79 6.02 10.39 -0.68
C ASN A 79 5.56 8.94 -0.86
N VAL A 80 6.42 7.99 -0.50
CA VAL A 80 6.09 6.56 -0.50
C VAL A 80 5.39 6.19 0.81
N LEU A 81 4.22 5.58 0.71
CA LEU A 81 3.40 5.16 1.84
C LEU A 81 3.68 3.73 2.29
N ASP A 82 3.88 2.85 1.33
CA ASP A 82 4.30 1.47 1.55
C ASP A 82 5.13 0.97 0.37
N ILE A 83 5.96 -0.06 0.63
CA ILE A 83 6.82 -0.70 -0.36
C ILE A 83 6.78 -2.22 -0.19
N SER A 84 6.89 -2.93 -1.30
CA SER A 84 6.97 -4.40 -1.36
C SER A 84 7.94 -4.85 -2.45
N GLY A 85 8.16 -6.15 -2.57
CA GLY A 85 8.96 -6.70 -3.69
C GLY A 85 8.35 -6.49 -5.09
N GLY A 86 7.05 -6.22 -5.18
CA GLY A 86 6.36 -6.04 -6.47
C GLY A 86 5.99 -4.59 -6.80
N GLY A 87 6.15 -3.65 -5.87
CA GLY A 87 5.75 -2.26 -6.12
C GLY A 87 5.67 -1.43 -4.85
N LEU A 88 5.12 -0.24 -4.99
CA LEU A 88 4.98 0.74 -3.91
C LEU A 88 3.65 1.50 -4.01
N ALA A 89 3.25 2.13 -2.91
CA ALA A 89 2.17 3.11 -2.90
C ALA A 89 2.72 4.49 -2.62
N ILE A 90 2.22 5.49 -3.33
CA ILE A 90 2.62 6.90 -3.16
C ILE A 90 1.42 7.78 -2.84
N THR A 91 1.70 8.89 -2.16
CA THR A 91 0.82 10.05 -2.18
C THR A 91 1.06 10.80 -3.49
N VAL A 92 0.01 11.00 -4.27
CA VAL A 92 0.11 11.78 -5.52
C VAL A 92 0.16 13.26 -5.13
N PRO A 93 1.23 13.99 -5.47
CA PRO A 93 1.29 15.43 -5.27
C PRO A 93 0.13 16.14 -5.99
N SER A 94 -0.36 17.23 -5.41
CA SER A 94 -1.45 18.03 -6.01
C SER A 94 -1.01 18.72 -7.30
N ASP A 95 0.28 19.02 -7.40
CA ASP A 95 0.86 19.81 -8.48
C ASP A 95 1.87 19.00 -9.28
N GLY A 96 1.82 19.15 -10.58
CA GLY A 96 2.84 18.66 -11.51
C GLY A 96 2.80 17.18 -11.86
N LEU A 97 1.90 16.37 -11.28
CA LEU A 97 1.79 14.95 -11.59
C LEU A 97 0.36 14.54 -11.92
N VAL A 98 0.12 14.24 -13.19
CA VAL A 98 -1.12 13.62 -13.66
C VAL A 98 -0.98 12.11 -13.57
N VAL A 99 -1.94 11.44 -12.93
CA VAL A 99 -1.90 10.00 -12.68
C VAL A 99 -3.23 9.37 -13.09
N ALA A 100 -3.18 8.34 -13.93
CA ALA A 100 -4.31 7.52 -14.30
C ALA A 100 -3.96 6.02 -14.21
N PRO A 101 -4.94 5.12 -14.08
CA PRO A 101 -4.70 3.69 -14.15
C PRO A 101 -3.97 3.31 -15.45
N ASP A 102 -3.06 2.35 -15.32
CA ASP A 102 -2.19 1.82 -16.39
C ASP A 102 -1.16 2.80 -16.98
N MET A 103 -1.09 4.05 -16.49
CA MET A 103 0.01 4.95 -16.85
C MET A 103 1.35 4.39 -16.39
N GLU A 104 2.36 4.56 -17.25
CA GLU A 104 3.74 4.19 -16.94
C GLU A 104 4.62 5.43 -16.78
N PHE A 105 5.47 5.38 -15.76
CA PHE A 105 6.50 6.36 -15.47
C PHE A 105 7.87 5.67 -15.57
N PRO A 106 8.61 5.85 -16.67
CA PRO A 106 9.95 5.28 -16.80
C PRO A 106 10.95 6.05 -15.93
N ASN A 107 12.07 5.40 -15.63
CA ASN A 107 13.21 6.03 -14.95
C ASN A 107 12.91 6.70 -13.59
N CYS A 108 11.88 6.25 -12.89
CA CYS A 108 11.62 6.70 -11.53
C CYS A 108 12.79 6.36 -10.61
N ARG A 109 13.10 7.26 -9.68
CA ARG A 109 14.20 7.09 -8.72
C ARG A 109 13.63 6.94 -7.32
N LEU A 110 13.58 5.71 -6.83
CA LEU A 110 13.19 5.40 -5.44
C LEU A 110 14.38 5.65 -4.52
N MET A 111 14.23 6.58 -3.60
CA MET A 111 15.26 6.95 -2.63
C MET A 111 15.15 6.08 -1.38
N LEU A 112 16.05 5.12 -1.22
CA LEU A 112 16.14 4.27 -0.02
C LEU A 112 17.17 4.87 0.94
N PRO A 113 16.81 5.12 2.21
CA PRO A 113 17.77 5.56 3.22
C PRO A 113 18.98 4.62 3.31
N GLU A 114 20.17 5.19 3.42
CA GLU A 114 21.47 4.48 3.54
C GLU A 114 21.87 3.63 2.33
N THR A 115 20.97 3.36 1.40
CA THR A 115 21.21 2.47 0.25
C THR A 115 21.39 3.26 -1.05
N GLY A 116 20.82 4.47 -1.12
CA GLY A 116 20.86 5.32 -2.31
C GLY A 116 19.62 5.16 -3.20
N ALA A 117 19.74 5.61 -4.45
CA ALA A 117 18.66 5.61 -5.41
C ALA A 117 18.57 4.28 -6.18
N ILE A 118 17.37 3.73 -6.29
CA ILE A 118 17.02 2.63 -7.20
C ILE A 118 16.27 3.22 -8.38
N VAL A 119 16.75 2.95 -9.59
CA VAL A 119 16.09 3.37 -10.82
C VAL A 119 15.19 2.24 -11.31
N THR A 120 13.91 2.53 -11.53
CA THR A 120 12.91 1.55 -11.97
C THR A 120 11.79 2.24 -12.73
N SER A 121 11.00 1.49 -13.47
CA SER A 121 9.76 2.01 -14.06
C SER A 121 8.57 1.62 -13.21
N LEU A 122 7.60 2.52 -13.10
CA LEU A 122 6.37 2.34 -12.33
C LEU A 122 5.16 2.32 -13.26
N ARG A 123 4.27 1.34 -13.05
CA ARG A 123 2.94 1.33 -13.68
C ARG A 123 1.88 1.50 -12.61
N VAL A 124 0.98 2.46 -12.81
CA VAL A 124 -0.15 2.70 -11.89
C VAL A 124 -1.17 1.58 -12.03
N ARG A 125 -1.46 0.88 -10.94
CA ARG A 125 -2.44 -0.23 -10.91
C ARG A 125 -3.77 0.20 -10.32
N ASN A 126 -3.75 1.12 -9.37
CA ASN A 126 -4.99 1.60 -8.76
C ASN A 126 -4.81 3.00 -8.14
N LEU A 127 -5.92 3.73 -8.09
CA LEU A 127 -6.01 5.05 -7.48
C LEU A 127 -7.07 5.04 -6.38
N PHE A 128 -6.76 5.69 -5.26
CA PHE A 128 -7.66 5.82 -4.11
C PHE A 128 -7.70 7.26 -3.64
N ARG A 129 -8.91 7.76 -3.43
CA ARG A 129 -9.13 9.02 -2.71
C ARG A 129 -9.31 8.70 -1.23
N VAL A 130 -8.53 9.37 -0.40
CA VAL A 130 -8.59 9.21 1.05
C VAL A 130 -8.94 10.56 1.66
N THR A 131 -10.06 10.62 2.38
CA THR A 131 -10.41 11.80 3.17
C THR A 131 -9.66 11.71 4.50
N ASN A 132 -8.84 12.69 4.78
CA ASN A 132 -8.09 12.83 6.01
C ASN A 132 -9.00 13.31 7.15
N ARG A 133 -8.51 13.25 8.40
CA ARG A 133 -9.27 13.69 9.58
C ARG A 133 -9.63 15.19 9.56
N ASP A 134 -8.83 15.99 8.88
CA ASP A 134 -9.02 17.43 8.69
C ASP A 134 -9.98 17.77 7.54
N GLY A 135 -10.57 16.76 6.88
CA GLY A 135 -11.47 16.90 5.73
C GLY A 135 -10.76 17.08 4.39
N SER A 136 -9.46 17.21 4.35
CA SER A 136 -8.69 17.26 3.10
C SER A 136 -8.74 15.90 2.37
N VAL A 137 -8.69 15.92 1.04
CA VAL A 137 -8.66 14.72 0.21
C VAL A 137 -7.27 14.52 -0.37
N THR A 138 -6.68 13.36 -0.07
CA THR A 138 -5.39 12.95 -0.61
C THR A 138 -5.61 11.86 -1.67
N LEU A 139 -5.00 12.01 -2.83
CA LEU A 139 -4.97 10.98 -3.85
C LEU A 139 -3.77 10.06 -3.59
N ARG A 140 -4.00 8.75 -3.58
CA ARG A 140 -2.97 7.73 -3.43
C ARG A 140 -2.94 6.83 -4.65
N ALA A 141 -1.74 6.51 -5.14
CA ALA A 141 -1.53 5.59 -6.24
C ALA A 141 -0.80 4.33 -5.76
N GLY A 142 -1.34 3.17 -6.08
CA GLY A 142 -0.61 1.89 -5.98
C GLY A 142 0.06 1.60 -7.30
N CYS A 143 1.38 1.45 -7.30
CA CYS A 143 2.21 1.28 -8.48
C CYS A 143 2.96 -0.05 -8.42
N GLU A 144 3.08 -0.70 -9.58
CA GLU A 144 3.87 -1.91 -9.79
C GLU A 144 5.23 -1.55 -10.39
N PHE A 145 6.29 -2.25 -10.00
CA PHE A 145 7.57 -2.18 -10.68
C PHE A 145 7.51 -2.97 -11.99
N THR A 146 7.75 -2.32 -13.15
CA THR A 146 7.73 -2.97 -14.46
C THR A 146 9.12 -3.29 -15.00
N GLN A 147 10.15 -2.61 -14.53
CA GLN A 147 11.54 -2.81 -14.94
C GLN A 147 12.44 -2.79 -13.71
N LEU A 148 12.53 -3.91 -13.01
CA LEU A 148 13.34 -4.06 -11.81
C LEU A 148 14.38 -5.17 -12.03
N SER A 149 15.67 -4.80 -12.03
CA SER A 149 16.74 -5.80 -12.11
C SER A 149 16.80 -6.66 -10.85
N GLY A 150 17.33 -7.88 -10.97
CA GLY A 150 17.45 -8.79 -9.82
C GLY A 150 18.24 -8.18 -8.66
N ASN A 151 19.30 -7.40 -8.95
CA ASN A 151 20.10 -6.72 -7.92
C ASN A 151 19.28 -5.64 -7.20
N MET A 152 18.47 -4.87 -7.94
CA MET A 152 17.58 -3.85 -7.36
C MET A 152 16.46 -4.48 -6.53
N ALA A 153 15.87 -5.59 -7.01
CA ALA A 153 14.89 -6.36 -6.27
C ALA A 153 15.46 -6.89 -4.94
N ALA A 154 16.68 -7.46 -4.97
CA ALA A 154 17.37 -7.92 -3.78
C ALA A 154 17.67 -6.77 -2.80
N THR A 155 17.97 -5.58 -3.31
CA THR A 155 18.23 -4.39 -2.49
C THR A 155 16.95 -3.91 -1.78
N ILE A 156 15.81 -3.87 -2.48
CA ILE A 156 14.50 -3.56 -1.88
C ILE A 156 14.16 -4.59 -0.80
N GLN A 157 14.34 -5.88 -1.07
CA GLN A 157 14.06 -6.94 -0.10
C GLN A 157 14.91 -6.81 1.16
N ARG A 158 16.22 -6.54 1.02
CA ARG A 158 17.12 -6.30 2.16
C ARG A 158 16.68 -5.10 2.98
N TYR A 159 16.28 -4.01 2.34
CA TYR A 159 15.76 -2.84 3.01
C TYR A 159 14.49 -3.18 3.82
N ILE A 160 13.52 -3.85 3.21
CA ILE A 160 12.27 -4.26 3.87
C ILE A 160 12.58 -5.11 5.12
N LEU A 161 13.43 -6.13 4.98
CA LEU A 161 13.80 -7.02 6.08
C LEU A 161 14.56 -6.29 7.20
N LYS A 162 15.43 -5.32 6.86
CA LYS A 162 16.14 -4.50 7.85
C LYS A 162 15.15 -3.72 8.71
N ILE A 163 14.26 -2.95 8.07
CA ILE A 163 13.28 -2.10 8.79
C ILE A 163 12.31 -2.95 9.61
N GLU A 164 11.89 -4.10 9.10
CA GLU A 164 11.02 -5.01 9.84
C GLU A 164 11.70 -5.56 11.10
N ARG A 165 12.97 -5.94 11.02
CA ARG A 165 13.75 -6.39 12.19
C ARG A 165 13.90 -5.28 13.23
N GLU A 166 14.19 -4.06 12.81
CA GLU A 166 14.30 -2.90 13.70
C GLU A 166 12.97 -2.60 14.41
N ARG A 167 11.85 -2.68 13.68
CA ARG A 167 10.51 -2.50 14.23
C ARG A 167 10.19 -3.56 15.28
N ASN A 168 10.41 -4.83 14.95
CA ASN A 168 10.16 -5.94 15.87
C ASN A 168 11.06 -5.87 17.13
N ALA A 169 12.30 -5.40 17.00
CA ALA A 169 13.17 -5.18 18.15
C ALA A 169 12.63 -4.10 19.09
N ARG A 170 12.13 -2.98 18.54
CA ARG A 170 11.52 -1.90 19.34
C ARG A 170 10.22 -2.33 20.03
N GLU A 171 9.41 -3.17 19.40
CA GLU A 171 8.15 -3.67 19.97
C GLU A 171 8.39 -4.66 21.13
N ARG A 172 9.51 -5.40 21.11
CA ARG A 172 9.90 -6.31 22.21
C ARG A 172 10.50 -5.62 23.43
N THR A 173 10.92 -4.36 23.28
CA THR A 173 11.58 -3.58 24.34
C THR A 173 10.58 -2.67 25.09
N ARG A 174 9.31 -2.68 24.68
CA ARG A 174 8.18 -1.99 25.34
C ARG A 174 7.32 -2.94 26.14
#